data_311b0de9b80b24834a4dabb25a161087
#
_entry.id   311b0de9b80b24834a4dabb25a161087
#
_cell.length_a   1.000
_cell.length_b   1.000
_cell.length_c   1.000
_cell.angle_alpha   90.00
_cell.angle_beta   90.00
_cell.angle_gamma   90.00
#
_symmetry.space_group_name_H-M   'P 1'
#
loop_
_entity.id
_entity.type
_entity.pdbx_description
1 polymer ?
#
loop_
_entity_poly.entity_id
_entity_poly.type
_entity_poly.pdbx_seq_one_letter_code
_entity_poly.pdbx_strand_id
1 'polypeptide(L)'
;DALEAREPAAREAALMAALPALIRAAQSTAAFGEILRGIDAQAITSRNALATLPVTRKSQLLERQRASIATDPFGGFSALGWRGLQRSPEARPAQRVYQSPGPIYEPEGAARDYWRLARAMFAAGLREGDLTHNCFSYHLTPGGLMMESGALALGCTVFPGGVGNTELQLQAIAELKPDAYIGTPSFLKILVEKAAETQVNIGSLQKALVGGEAFPPSLRDWLHLRGIDAYQCYATADLGLIAYETSAREGLVLDEGVIVEI
;
A
#
# COMPACT_ATOMS: atom_id res chain seq x y z
N ASP A 1 -10.10 -13.61 2.71
CA ASP A 1 -10.26 -14.24 4.03
C ASP A 1 -11.73 -14.14 4.50
N ALA A 2 -12.03 -14.62 5.71
CA ALA A 2 -13.38 -14.57 6.26
C ALA A 2 -13.93 -13.14 6.43
N LEU A 3 -13.08 -12.13 6.51
CA LEU A 3 -13.50 -10.74 6.63
C LEU A 3 -14.10 -10.21 5.32
N GLU A 4 -13.56 -10.62 4.19
CA GLU A 4 -14.02 -10.18 2.85
C GLU A 4 -15.38 -10.77 2.46
N ALA A 5 -15.75 -11.90 3.08
CA ALA A 5 -17.03 -12.59 2.84
C ALA A 5 -18.14 -12.18 3.80
N ARG A 6 -17.93 -11.17 4.67
CA ARG A 6 -18.93 -10.71 5.63
C ARG A 6 -20.05 -9.96 4.93
N GLU A 7 -21.24 -10.06 5.50
CA GLU A 7 -22.37 -9.21 5.13
C GLU A 7 -21.99 -7.72 5.30
N PRO A 8 -22.39 -6.82 4.37
CA PRO A 8 -22.05 -5.41 4.41
C PRO A 8 -22.40 -4.73 5.74
N ALA A 9 -23.54 -5.06 6.34
CA ALA A 9 -23.94 -4.51 7.64
C ALA A 9 -23.02 -4.95 8.78
N ALA A 10 -22.55 -6.18 8.76
CA ALA A 10 -21.60 -6.70 9.77
C ALA A 10 -20.21 -6.03 9.61
N ARG A 11 -19.78 -5.79 8.37
CA ARG A 11 -18.56 -5.04 8.08
C ARG A 11 -18.65 -3.61 8.61
N GLU A 12 -19.72 -2.91 8.29
CA GLU A 12 -19.95 -1.52 8.75
C GLU A 12 -19.97 -1.44 10.28
N ALA A 13 -20.71 -2.33 10.94
CA ALA A 13 -20.77 -2.38 12.41
C ALA A 13 -19.37 -2.60 13.03
N ALA A 14 -18.56 -3.48 12.46
CA ALA A 14 -17.21 -3.75 12.96
C ALA A 14 -16.28 -2.53 12.77
N LEU A 15 -16.36 -1.82 11.64
CA LEU A 15 -15.61 -0.60 11.40
C LEU A 15 -15.98 0.50 12.39
N MET A 16 -17.28 0.72 12.61
CA MET A 16 -17.77 1.72 13.56
C MET A 16 -17.36 1.39 15.00
N ALA A 17 -17.43 0.12 15.39
CA ALA A 17 -17.00 -0.34 16.71
C ALA A 17 -15.48 -0.16 16.96
N ALA A 18 -14.66 -0.15 15.91
CA ALA A 18 -13.22 0.06 16.01
C ALA A 18 -12.82 1.54 16.17
N LEU A 19 -13.68 2.48 15.76
CA LEU A 19 -13.36 3.91 15.77
C LEU A 19 -12.94 4.46 17.14
N PRO A 20 -13.63 4.17 18.25
CA PRO A 20 -13.24 4.70 19.56
C PRO A 20 -11.79 4.37 19.96
N ALA A 21 -11.36 3.15 19.67
CA ALA A 21 -9.98 2.73 19.94
C ALA A 21 -8.98 3.42 19.03
N LEU A 22 -9.30 3.56 17.75
CA LEU A 22 -8.46 4.27 16.76
C LEU A 22 -8.30 5.74 17.13
N ILE A 23 -9.39 6.42 17.48
CA ILE A 23 -9.36 7.84 17.87
C ILE A 23 -8.52 8.04 19.13
N ARG A 24 -8.65 7.18 20.15
CA ARG A 24 -7.79 7.24 21.35
C ARG A 24 -6.31 7.03 21.01
N ALA A 25 -6.01 6.07 20.16
CA ALA A 25 -4.64 5.84 19.70
C ALA A 25 -4.09 7.07 18.95
N ALA A 26 -4.87 7.70 18.09
CA ALA A 26 -4.50 8.93 17.43
C ALA A 26 -4.27 10.07 18.44
N GLN A 27 -5.17 10.28 19.39
CA GLN A 27 -5.04 11.30 20.46
C GLN A 27 -3.79 11.13 21.33
N SER A 28 -3.19 9.93 21.38
CA SER A 28 -1.92 9.71 22.09
C SER A 28 -0.70 10.28 21.37
N THR A 29 -0.82 10.67 20.10
CA THR A 29 0.26 11.35 19.38
C THR A 29 0.19 12.86 19.57
N ALA A 30 1.32 13.56 19.44
CA ALA A 30 1.38 14.99 19.70
C ALA A 30 0.45 15.80 18.76
N ALA A 31 0.49 15.50 17.45
CA ALA A 31 -0.31 16.23 16.47
C ALA A 31 -1.80 15.94 16.60
N PHE A 32 -2.20 14.66 16.61
CA PHE A 32 -3.62 14.34 16.74
C PHE A 32 -4.17 14.63 18.15
N GLY A 33 -3.35 14.61 19.19
CA GLY A 33 -3.74 15.07 20.52
C GLY A 33 -4.13 16.55 20.57
N GLU A 34 -3.51 17.39 19.71
CA GLU A 34 -3.90 18.78 19.51
C GLU A 34 -5.14 18.90 18.62
N ILE A 35 -5.13 18.23 17.46
CA ILE A 35 -6.19 18.32 16.45
C ILE A 35 -7.53 17.80 16.99
N LEU A 36 -7.49 16.72 17.79
CA LEU A 36 -8.67 16.07 18.35
C LEU A 36 -8.94 16.47 19.82
N ARG A 37 -8.39 17.59 20.26
CA ARG A 37 -8.55 18.06 21.63
C ARG A 37 -10.02 18.30 21.96
N GLY A 38 -10.49 17.75 23.09
CA GLY A 38 -11.86 17.88 23.57
C GLY A 38 -12.87 16.95 22.88
N ILE A 39 -12.43 16.11 21.94
CA ILE A 39 -13.28 15.09 21.32
C ILE A 39 -13.33 13.86 22.22
N ASP A 40 -14.55 13.46 22.59
CA ASP A 40 -14.77 12.18 23.26
C ASP A 40 -14.69 11.02 22.24
N ALA A 41 -13.59 10.28 22.28
CA ALA A 41 -13.39 9.14 21.40
C ALA A 41 -14.50 8.08 21.50
N GLN A 42 -15.14 7.93 22.69
CA GLN A 42 -16.23 6.97 22.88
C GLN A 42 -17.51 7.34 22.15
N ALA A 43 -17.70 8.62 21.84
CA ALA A 43 -18.85 9.11 21.09
C ALA A 43 -18.72 8.89 19.57
N ILE A 44 -17.53 8.56 19.07
CA ILE A 44 -17.30 8.37 17.62
C ILE A 44 -17.57 6.92 17.24
N THR A 45 -18.85 6.59 17.03
CA THR A 45 -19.33 5.22 16.75
C THR A 45 -20.20 5.12 15.50
N SER A 46 -20.23 6.18 14.68
CA SER A 46 -21.03 6.24 13.45
C SER A 46 -20.38 7.12 12.40
N ARG A 47 -20.82 7.01 11.15
CA ARG A 47 -20.36 7.89 10.06
C ARG A 47 -20.69 9.36 10.34
N ASN A 48 -21.87 9.64 10.89
CA ASN A 48 -22.24 11.03 11.25
C ASN A 48 -21.30 11.60 12.33
N ALA A 49 -20.94 10.81 13.33
CA ALA A 49 -19.97 11.22 14.33
C ALA A 49 -18.55 11.36 13.73
N LEU A 50 -18.13 10.44 12.87
CA LEU A 50 -16.85 10.51 12.16
C LEU A 50 -16.76 11.80 11.31
N ALA A 51 -17.82 12.16 10.60
CA ALA A 51 -17.88 13.35 9.76
C ALA A 51 -17.73 14.69 10.54
N THR A 52 -17.89 14.67 11.86
CA THR A 52 -17.64 15.86 12.70
C THR A 52 -16.17 16.08 13.03
N LEU A 53 -15.30 15.10 12.76
CA LEU A 53 -13.89 15.21 13.06
C LEU A 53 -13.19 16.17 12.07
N PRO A 54 -12.18 16.92 12.52
CA PRO A 54 -11.38 17.75 11.63
C PRO A 54 -10.59 16.90 10.63
N VAL A 55 -10.60 17.32 9.36
CA VAL A 55 -9.87 16.66 8.28
C VAL A 55 -8.40 17.11 8.31
N THR A 56 -7.48 16.17 8.38
CA THR A 56 -6.04 16.42 8.22
C THR A 56 -5.66 16.32 6.74
N ARG A 57 -5.13 17.40 6.18
CA ARG A 57 -4.70 17.46 4.79
C ARG A 57 -3.20 17.19 4.68
N LYS A 58 -2.79 16.59 3.57
CA LYS A 58 -1.39 16.24 3.30
C LYS A 58 -0.47 17.47 3.31
N SER A 59 -0.95 18.64 2.90
CA SER A 59 -0.22 19.92 3.01
C SER A 59 0.05 20.31 4.47
N GLN A 60 -0.92 20.15 5.37
CA GLN A 60 -0.77 20.44 6.80
C GLN A 60 0.22 19.50 7.47
N LEU A 61 0.20 18.21 7.09
CA LEU A 61 1.17 17.22 7.55
C LEU A 61 2.59 17.64 7.13
N LEU A 62 2.79 18.02 5.88
CA LEU A 62 4.09 18.49 5.36
C LEU A 62 4.58 19.73 6.10
N GLU A 63 3.71 20.71 6.33
CA GLU A 63 4.05 21.94 7.06
C GLU A 63 4.50 21.63 8.49
N ARG A 64 3.78 20.77 9.21
CA ARG A 64 4.17 20.36 10.57
C ARG A 64 5.49 19.60 10.59
N GLN A 65 5.73 18.69 9.65
CA GLN A 65 7.00 17.99 9.54
C GLN A 65 8.15 18.97 9.31
N ARG A 66 7.99 19.94 8.42
CA ARG A 66 9.00 20.97 8.16
C ARG A 66 9.28 21.85 9.38
N ALA A 67 8.25 22.23 10.11
CA ALA A 67 8.38 23.06 11.30
C ALA A 67 9.09 22.35 12.46
N SER A 68 8.97 21.01 12.55
CA SER A 68 9.56 20.22 13.63
C SER A 68 10.71 19.31 13.18
N ILE A 69 11.25 19.48 11.98
CA ILE A 69 12.20 18.54 11.36
C ILE A 69 13.43 18.23 12.25
N ALA A 70 13.91 19.18 13.02
CA ALA A 70 15.06 19.02 13.89
C ALA A 70 14.77 18.17 15.15
N THR A 71 13.52 18.08 15.56
CA THR A 71 13.09 17.40 16.81
C THR A 71 12.20 16.20 16.54
N ASP A 72 11.30 16.30 15.57
CA ASP A 72 10.40 15.23 15.15
C ASP A 72 10.10 15.32 13.65
N PRO A 73 10.82 14.57 12.79
CA PRO A 73 10.58 14.58 11.35
C PRO A 73 9.21 14.06 10.93
N PHE A 74 8.46 13.44 11.84
CA PHE A 74 7.06 13.01 11.59
C PHE A 74 6.01 14.07 11.97
N GLY A 75 6.43 15.26 12.43
CA GLY A 75 5.51 16.35 12.75
C GLY A 75 4.55 16.06 13.90
N GLY A 76 4.86 15.11 14.76
CA GLY A 76 4.00 14.66 15.86
C GLY A 76 2.88 13.69 15.47
N PHE A 77 2.79 13.28 14.21
CA PHE A 77 1.72 12.39 13.73
C PHE A 77 1.97 10.91 14.00
N SER A 78 3.21 10.48 14.13
CA SER A 78 3.54 9.07 14.31
C SER A 78 3.66 8.67 15.78
N ALA A 79 3.12 7.50 16.11
CA ALA A 79 3.40 6.80 17.36
C ALA A 79 4.71 5.98 17.29
N LEU A 80 5.25 5.76 16.09
CA LEU A 80 6.51 5.06 15.87
C LEU A 80 7.68 6.03 15.83
N GLY A 81 8.87 5.57 16.20
CA GLY A 81 10.08 6.38 16.17
C GLY A 81 11.33 5.52 16.25
N TRP A 82 12.46 6.12 16.59
CA TRP A 82 13.74 5.44 16.85
C TRP A 82 14.43 6.07 18.05
N ARG A 83 15.58 5.52 18.42
CA ARG A 83 16.38 6.07 19.53
C ARG A 83 16.68 7.55 19.29
N GLY A 84 16.37 8.39 20.28
CA GLY A 84 16.56 9.85 20.22
C GLY A 84 15.29 10.64 19.87
N LEU A 85 14.24 10.00 19.36
CA LEU A 85 12.92 10.62 19.29
C LEU A 85 12.16 10.32 20.58
N GLN A 86 11.68 11.36 21.25
CA GLN A 86 10.84 11.20 22.44
C GLN A 86 9.47 10.65 21.99
N ARG A 87 9.24 9.41 22.34
CA ARG A 87 7.97 8.71 22.14
C ARG A 87 7.50 8.16 23.47
N SER A 88 6.24 7.73 23.54
CA SER A 88 5.78 6.95 24.68
C SER A 88 6.74 5.79 24.96
N PRO A 89 7.03 5.45 26.23
CA PRO A 89 7.83 4.28 26.58
C PRO A 89 7.33 2.97 25.97
N GLU A 90 6.06 2.92 25.60
CA GLU A 90 5.39 1.77 24.95
C GLU A 90 5.51 1.80 23.43
N ALA A 91 5.98 2.91 22.85
CA ALA A 91 6.11 3.06 21.40
C ALA A 91 7.15 2.07 20.85
N ARG A 92 6.72 1.26 19.89
CA ARG A 92 7.62 0.35 19.17
C ARG A 92 8.53 1.15 18.24
N PRO A 93 9.78 0.72 18.02
CA PRO A 93 10.64 1.37 17.06
C PRO A 93 10.10 1.17 15.64
N ALA A 94 10.25 2.20 14.81
CA ALA A 94 10.08 2.05 13.38
C ALA A 94 11.16 1.10 12.84
N GLN A 95 10.78 0.19 11.94
CA GLN A 95 11.73 -0.68 11.26
C GLN A 95 12.46 0.06 10.13
N ARG A 96 11.74 0.90 9.43
CA ARG A 96 12.26 1.75 8.34
C ARG A 96 11.58 3.10 8.37
N VAL A 97 12.20 4.06 7.72
CA VAL A 97 11.64 5.39 7.46
C VAL A 97 11.77 5.68 5.99
N TYR A 98 10.71 6.16 5.39
CA TYR A 98 10.66 6.51 3.97
C TYR A 98 10.42 7.99 3.77
N GLN A 99 10.69 8.44 2.55
CA GLN A 99 10.38 9.77 2.08
C GLN A 99 9.45 9.64 0.86
N SER A 100 8.17 9.88 1.06
CA SER A 100 7.22 9.95 -0.06
C SER A 100 7.25 11.33 -0.74
N PRO A 101 6.70 11.44 -1.98
CA PRO A 101 6.67 12.74 -2.67
C PRO A 101 5.98 13.82 -1.83
N GLY A 102 6.72 14.95 -1.63
CA GLY A 102 6.25 16.06 -0.82
C GLY A 102 7.36 17.00 -0.32
N PRO A 103 8.57 16.63 0.24
CA PRO A 103 8.90 15.32 0.83
C PRO A 103 8.21 15.11 2.19
N ILE A 104 7.59 13.95 2.37
CA ILE A 104 6.93 13.57 3.62
C ILE A 104 7.60 12.31 4.17
N TYR A 105 7.97 12.34 5.45
CA TYR A 105 8.57 11.19 6.12
C TYR A 105 7.51 10.31 6.76
N GLU A 106 7.62 9.01 6.52
CA GLU A 106 6.65 8.01 6.94
C GLU A 106 7.38 6.80 7.54
N PRO A 107 7.02 6.37 8.76
CA PRO A 107 7.62 5.20 9.39
C PRO A 107 6.90 3.92 9.00
N GLU A 108 7.66 2.83 8.96
CA GLU A 108 7.13 1.47 8.88
C GLU A 108 7.20 0.78 10.23
N GLY A 109 6.10 0.16 10.64
CA GLY A 109 6.04 -0.68 11.83
C GLY A 109 6.44 -2.13 11.58
N ALA A 110 6.50 -2.93 12.67
CA ALA A 110 6.98 -4.31 12.66
C ALA A 110 5.91 -5.34 12.25
N ALA A 111 4.70 -4.92 11.87
CA ALA A 111 3.65 -5.86 11.51
C ALA A 111 3.97 -6.56 10.19
N ARG A 112 3.73 -7.88 10.13
CA ARG A 112 3.77 -8.62 8.88
C ARG A 112 2.68 -8.05 7.95
N ASP A 113 3.02 -7.79 6.67
CA ASP A 113 2.14 -7.11 5.72
C ASP A 113 1.58 -5.78 6.29
N TYR A 114 2.49 -4.93 6.76
CA TYR A 114 2.17 -3.66 7.43
C TYR A 114 1.17 -2.80 6.64
N TRP A 115 1.25 -2.80 5.31
CA TRP A 115 0.38 -2.07 4.40
C TRP A 115 -0.79 -2.90 3.84
N ARG A 116 -0.96 -4.15 4.24
CA ARG A 116 -2.09 -5.04 3.89
C ARG A 116 -2.19 -5.39 2.39
N LEU A 117 -1.07 -5.39 1.67
CA LEU A 117 -1.04 -5.64 0.22
C LEU A 117 -1.28 -7.12 -0.15
N ALA A 118 -1.09 -8.06 0.76
CA ALA A 118 -1.29 -9.49 0.50
C ALA A 118 -2.71 -9.81 -0.03
N ARG A 119 -3.74 -9.08 0.40
CA ARG A 119 -5.11 -9.25 -0.12
C ARG A 119 -5.22 -8.93 -1.59
N ALA A 120 -4.69 -7.77 -2.00
CA ALA A 120 -4.69 -7.38 -3.40
C ALA A 120 -3.93 -8.39 -4.27
N MET A 121 -2.80 -8.90 -3.77
CA MET A 121 -2.01 -9.92 -4.45
C MET A 121 -2.75 -11.25 -4.58
N PHE A 122 -3.41 -11.69 -3.51
CA PHE A 122 -4.23 -12.89 -3.54
C PHE A 122 -5.39 -12.76 -4.54
N ALA A 123 -6.06 -11.59 -4.57
CA ALA A 123 -7.13 -11.31 -5.52
C ALA A 123 -6.63 -11.27 -6.97
N ALA A 124 -5.39 -10.80 -7.20
CA ALA A 124 -4.71 -10.83 -8.49
C ALA A 124 -4.17 -12.22 -8.89
N GLY A 125 -4.45 -13.25 -8.10
CA GLY A 125 -4.10 -14.63 -8.41
C GLY A 125 -2.73 -15.09 -7.92
N LEU A 126 -1.98 -14.26 -7.17
CA LEU A 126 -0.73 -14.69 -6.55
C LEU A 126 -0.98 -15.71 -5.43
N ARG A 127 -0.09 -16.68 -5.30
CA ARG A 127 -0.20 -17.77 -4.31
C ARG A 127 1.15 -18.07 -3.67
N GLU A 128 1.10 -18.75 -2.55
CA GLU A 128 2.31 -19.28 -1.90
C GLU A 128 3.15 -20.08 -2.90
N GLY A 129 4.45 -19.84 -2.91
CA GLY A 129 5.40 -20.46 -3.83
C GLY A 129 5.61 -19.74 -5.16
N ASP A 130 4.75 -18.78 -5.54
CA ASP A 130 4.98 -17.95 -6.74
C ASP A 130 6.27 -17.13 -6.60
N LEU A 131 7.03 -17.00 -7.69
CA LEU A 131 8.10 -16.01 -7.81
C LEU A 131 7.52 -14.70 -8.39
N THR A 132 7.65 -13.62 -7.67
CA THR A 132 7.17 -12.30 -8.08
C THR A 132 8.32 -11.40 -8.53
N HIS A 133 8.17 -10.75 -9.67
CA HIS A 133 9.10 -9.73 -10.17
C HIS A 133 8.59 -8.34 -9.79
N ASN A 134 9.16 -7.76 -8.72
CA ASN A 134 8.72 -6.48 -8.17
C ASN A 134 9.49 -5.32 -8.76
N CYS A 135 8.81 -4.48 -9.55
CA CYS A 135 9.36 -3.34 -10.27
C CYS A 135 9.02 -1.99 -9.62
N PHE A 136 8.47 -1.94 -8.42
CA PHE A 136 8.37 -0.69 -7.67
C PHE A 136 9.74 -0.24 -7.14
N SER A 137 9.88 1.08 -6.90
CA SER A 137 11.12 1.65 -6.37
C SER A 137 11.43 1.14 -4.96
N TYR A 138 12.67 0.73 -4.76
CA TYR A 138 13.26 0.39 -3.45
C TYR A 138 14.04 1.56 -2.84
N HIS A 139 14.05 2.72 -3.50
CA HIS A 139 14.81 3.89 -3.08
C HIS A 139 13.88 4.99 -2.55
N LEU A 140 14.19 5.49 -1.36
CA LEU A 140 13.51 6.58 -0.66
C LEU A 140 12.04 6.30 -0.33
N THR A 141 11.21 5.95 -1.33
CA THR A 141 9.78 5.69 -1.19
C THR A 141 9.50 4.27 -0.72
N PRO A 142 8.36 4.00 -0.06
CA PRO A 142 8.07 2.66 0.44
C PRO A 142 7.62 1.67 -0.63
N GLY A 143 7.31 2.11 -1.87
CA GLY A 143 6.58 1.32 -2.87
C GLY A 143 7.10 -0.12 -3.08
N GLY A 144 8.42 -0.30 -3.28
CA GLY A 144 9.01 -1.63 -3.46
C GLY A 144 8.84 -2.51 -2.23
N LEU A 145 9.15 -1.97 -1.05
CA LEU A 145 9.06 -2.71 0.22
C LEU A 145 7.62 -2.92 0.69
N MET A 146 6.71 -2.00 0.37
CA MET A 146 5.27 -2.22 0.59
C MET A 146 4.79 -3.48 -0.13
N MET A 147 5.08 -3.57 -1.41
CA MET A 147 4.68 -4.71 -2.24
C MET A 147 5.42 -5.98 -1.81
N GLU A 148 6.72 -5.90 -1.54
CA GLU A 148 7.50 -7.02 -1.04
C GLU A 148 6.92 -7.60 0.25
N SER A 149 6.55 -6.74 1.23
CA SER A 149 5.99 -7.20 2.51
C SER A 149 4.68 -7.99 2.32
N GLY A 150 3.82 -7.56 1.39
CA GLY A 150 2.60 -8.27 1.03
C GLY A 150 2.87 -9.62 0.35
N ALA A 151 3.80 -9.65 -0.60
CA ALA A 151 4.19 -10.87 -1.31
C ALA A 151 4.80 -11.91 -0.35
N LEU A 152 5.74 -11.49 0.51
CA LEU A 152 6.34 -12.35 1.54
C LEU A 152 5.30 -12.83 2.56
N ALA A 153 4.34 -11.99 2.93
CA ALA A 153 3.24 -12.39 3.82
C ALA A 153 2.33 -13.45 3.20
N LEU A 154 2.17 -13.41 1.88
CA LEU A 154 1.41 -14.42 1.13
C LEU A 154 2.21 -15.72 0.93
N GLY A 155 3.51 -15.73 1.17
CA GLY A 155 4.40 -16.89 0.97
C GLY A 155 5.05 -16.93 -0.41
N CYS A 156 5.03 -15.82 -1.15
CA CYS A 156 5.75 -15.69 -2.41
C CYS A 156 7.26 -15.49 -2.18
N THR A 157 8.06 -15.84 -3.19
CA THR A 157 9.44 -15.37 -3.33
C THR A 157 9.46 -14.08 -4.13
N VAL A 158 10.35 -13.14 -3.80
CA VAL A 158 10.41 -11.84 -4.45
C VAL A 158 11.76 -11.62 -5.12
N PHE A 159 11.75 -11.28 -6.41
CA PHE A 159 12.89 -10.69 -7.11
C PHE A 159 12.73 -9.15 -7.07
N PRO A 160 13.62 -8.42 -6.37
CA PRO A 160 13.52 -6.97 -6.20
C PRO A 160 14.11 -6.24 -7.42
N GLY A 161 13.43 -6.30 -8.56
CA GLY A 161 13.88 -5.72 -9.83
C GLY A 161 14.00 -4.19 -9.79
N GLY A 162 13.09 -3.53 -9.06
CA GLY A 162 13.07 -2.08 -8.96
C GLY A 162 12.68 -1.39 -10.26
N VAL A 163 13.00 -0.11 -10.39
CA VAL A 163 12.64 0.70 -11.54
C VAL A 163 13.77 0.76 -12.58
N GLY A 164 13.43 0.91 -13.85
CA GLY A 164 14.39 1.05 -14.95
C GLY A 164 15.13 -0.23 -15.30
N ASN A 165 16.33 -0.11 -15.90
CA ASN A 165 17.19 -1.23 -16.30
C ASN A 165 16.47 -2.31 -17.13
N THR A 166 15.64 -1.90 -18.10
CA THR A 166 14.72 -2.76 -18.85
C THR A 166 15.39 -4.03 -19.39
N GLU A 167 16.61 -3.92 -19.94
CA GLU A 167 17.33 -5.06 -20.52
C GLU A 167 17.73 -6.09 -19.45
N LEU A 168 18.27 -5.63 -18.31
CA LEU A 168 18.62 -6.52 -17.20
C LEU A 168 17.37 -7.17 -16.59
N GLN A 169 16.26 -6.44 -16.53
CA GLN A 169 14.99 -6.99 -16.05
C GLN A 169 14.46 -8.07 -17.00
N LEU A 170 14.52 -7.87 -18.31
CA LEU A 170 14.14 -8.88 -19.28
C LEU A 170 15.03 -10.13 -19.20
N GLN A 171 16.33 -9.95 -19.03
CA GLN A 171 17.25 -11.05 -18.80
C GLN A 171 16.86 -11.85 -17.56
N ALA A 172 16.63 -11.17 -16.42
CA ALA A 172 16.20 -11.82 -15.19
C ALA A 172 14.86 -12.57 -15.34
N ILE A 173 13.87 -11.96 -16.03
CA ILE A 173 12.59 -12.62 -16.31
C ILE A 173 12.77 -13.87 -17.15
N ALA A 174 13.60 -13.82 -18.19
CA ALA A 174 13.86 -14.99 -19.05
C ALA A 174 14.57 -16.14 -18.33
N GLU A 175 15.51 -15.81 -17.43
CA GLU A 175 16.31 -16.77 -16.68
C GLU A 175 15.54 -17.36 -15.49
N LEU A 176 14.90 -16.51 -14.67
CA LEU A 176 14.23 -16.90 -13.42
C LEU A 176 12.79 -17.34 -13.63
N LYS A 177 12.16 -16.93 -14.74
CA LYS A 177 10.78 -17.26 -15.12
C LYS A 177 9.76 -16.98 -14.01
N PRO A 178 9.69 -15.73 -13.52
CA PRO A 178 8.71 -15.37 -12.47
C PRO A 178 7.26 -15.58 -12.97
N ASP A 179 6.40 -15.96 -12.02
CA ASP A 179 4.96 -16.19 -12.26
C ASP A 179 4.17 -14.89 -12.36
N ALA A 180 4.60 -13.88 -11.60
CA ALA A 180 3.86 -12.64 -11.42
C ALA A 180 4.74 -11.39 -11.52
N TYR A 181 4.13 -10.33 -12.06
CA TYR A 181 4.67 -8.98 -12.05
C TYR A 181 3.99 -8.13 -10.98
N ILE A 182 4.76 -7.27 -10.32
CA ILE A 182 4.27 -6.24 -9.42
C ILE A 182 4.95 -4.92 -9.81
N GLY A 183 4.16 -3.88 -10.15
CA GLY A 183 4.74 -2.61 -10.59
C GLY A 183 3.70 -1.65 -11.17
N THR A 184 4.16 -0.63 -11.91
CA THR A 184 3.24 0.25 -12.62
C THR A 184 2.79 -0.39 -13.93
N PRO A 185 1.55 -0.13 -14.39
CA PRO A 185 1.07 -0.69 -15.66
C PRO A 185 1.85 -0.19 -16.87
N SER A 186 2.35 1.06 -16.85
CA SER A 186 3.17 1.60 -17.93
C SER A 186 4.51 0.89 -18.06
N PHE A 187 5.17 0.55 -16.94
CA PHE A 187 6.45 -0.15 -16.99
C PHE A 187 6.28 -1.62 -17.42
N LEU A 188 5.18 -2.27 -17.01
CA LEU A 188 4.84 -3.61 -17.53
C LEU A 188 4.68 -3.57 -19.06
N LYS A 189 3.98 -2.55 -19.58
CA LYS A 189 3.85 -2.37 -21.04
C LYS A 189 5.21 -2.25 -21.71
N ILE A 190 6.10 -1.41 -21.17
CA ILE A 190 7.47 -1.23 -21.71
C ILE A 190 8.23 -2.57 -21.73
N LEU A 191 8.16 -3.36 -20.67
CA LEU A 191 8.81 -4.69 -20.62
C LEU A 191 8.26 -5.63 -21.69
N VAL A 192 6.95 -5.68 -21.87
CA VAL A 192 6.30 -6.55 -22.87
C VAL A 192 6.64 -6.11 -24.30
N GLU A 193 6.62 -4.81 -24.59
CA GLU A 193 7.01 -4.26 -25.90
C GLU A 193 8.48 -4.54 -26.20
N LYS A 194 9.37 -4.30 -25.22
CA LYS A 194 10.79 -4.56 -25.40
C LYS A 194 11.13 -6.03 -25.55
N ALA A 195 10.44 -6.90 -24.81
CA ALA A 195 10.57 -8.36 -24.96
C ALA A 195 10.21 -8.81 -26.39
N ALA A 196 9.15 -8.25 -26.97
CA ALA A 196 8.75 -8.55 -28.35
C ALA A 196 9.79 -8.06 -29.37
N GLU A 197 10.32 -6.83 -29.19
CA GLU A 197 11.38 -6.28 -30.06
C GLU A 197 12.66 -7.11 -30.02
N THR A 198 13.07 -7.58 -28.83
CA THR A 198 14.31 -8.31 -28.62
C THR A 198 14.15 -9.84 -28.69
N GLN A 199 12.93 -10.31 -28.93
CA GLN A 199 12.58 -11.72 -28.97
C GLN A 199 12.91 -12.49 -27.66
N VAL A 200 12.89 -11.79 -26.53
CA VAL A 200 13.07 -12.39 -25.19
C VAL A 200 11.75 -13.01 -24.75
N ASN A 201 11.83 -14.27 -24.29
CA ASN A 201 10.64 -14.96 -23.78
C ASN A 201 10.31 -14.54 -22.36
N ILE A 202 9.17 -13.92 -22.17
CA ILE A 202 8.60 -13.52 -20.87
C ILE A 202 7.27 -14.25 -20.56
N GLY A 203 6.96 -15.33 -21.27
CA GLY A 203 5.67 -16.03 -21.17
C GLY A 203 5.39 -16.70 -19.82
N SER A 204 6.33 -16.68 -18.88
CA SER A 204 6.10 -17.06 -17.49
C SER A 204 5.27 -16.03 -16.71
N LEU A 205 5.35 -14.75 -17.08
CA LEU A 205 4.56 -13.68 -16.47
C LEU A 205 3.09 -13.78 -16.90
N GLN A 206 2.31 -14.51 -16.12
CA GLN A 206 0.87 -14.71 -16.40
C GLN A 206 -0.03 -13.87 -15.50
N LYS A 207 0.47 -13.40 -14.36
CA LYS A 207 -0.26 -12.64 -13.35
C LYS A 207 0.39 -11.27 -13.18
N ALA A 208 -0.40 -10.24 -12.90
CA ALA A 208 0.15 -8.95 -12.51
C ALA A 208 -0.74 -8.23 -11.50
N LEU A 209 -0.11 -7.62 -10.49
CA LEU A 209 -0.72 -6.58 -9.67
C LEU A 209 -0.11 -5.25 -10.03
N VAL A 210 -0.92 -4.33 -10.53
CA VAL A 210 -0.46 -3.00 -10.95
C VAL A 210 -1.07 -1.89 -10.10
N GLY A 211 -0.32 -0.81 -9.92
CA GLY A 211 -0.77 0.35 -9.14
C GLY A 211 0.14 1.57 -9.34
N GLY A 212 -0.15 2.65 -8.58
CA GLY A 212 0.63 3.88 -8.60
C GLY A 212 0.28 4.83 -9.76
N GLU A 213 -0.46 4.38 -10.77
CA GLU A 213 -0.95 5.17 -11.88
C GLU A 213 -2.24 4.57 -12.47
N ALA A 214 -2.87 5.27 -13.41
CA ALA A 214 -4.09 4.80 -14.04
C ALA A 214 -3.87 3.51 -14.86
N PHE A 215 -4.82 2.59 -14.77
CA PHE A 215 -4.84 1.34 -15.55
C PHE A 215 -6.08 1.31 -16.45
N PRO A 216 -6.03 1.90 -17.65
CA PRO A 216 -7.18 1.99 -18.53
C PRO A 216 -7.55 0.62 -19.12
N PRO A 217 -8.86 0.40 -19.43
CA PRO A 217 -9.34 -0.87 -20.01
C PRO A 217 -8.56 -1.29 -21.25
N SER A 218 -8.21 -0.35 -22.14
CA SER A 218 -7.45 -0.65 -23.36
C SER A 218 -6.07 -1.26 -23.07
N LEU A 219 -5.37 -0.83 -22.01
CA LEU A 219 -4.10 -1.42 -21.61
C LEU A 219 -4.30 -2.79 -20.97
N ARG A 220 -5.37 -2.97 -20.21
CA ARG A 220 -5.75 -4.27 -19.65
C ARG A 220 -5.98 -5.29 -20.76
N ASP A 221 -6.82 -4.95 -21.73
CA ASP A 221 -7.15 -5.84 -22.85
C ASP A 221 -5.89 -6.18 -23.65
N TRP A 222 -5.02 -5.18 -23.86
CA TRP A 222 -3.75 -5.35 -24.56
C TRP A 222 -2.81 -6.34 -23.84
N LEU A 223 -2.75 -6.31 -22.49
CA LEU A 223 -1.99 -7.26 -21.67
C LEU A 223 -2.64 -8.65 -21.69
N HIS A 224 -3.95 -8.72 -21.53
CA HIS A 224 -4.70 -9.96 -21.56
C HIS A 224 -4.51 -10.75 -22.86
N LEU A 225 -4.56 -10.06 -24.00
CA LEU A 225 -4.26 -10.67 -25.32
C LEU A 225 -2.83 -11.24 -25.43
N ARG A 226 -1.94 -10.87 -24.51
CA ARG A 226 -0.56 -11.38 -24.41
C ARG A 226 -0.34 -12.39 -23.29
N GLY A 227 -1.46 -12.88 -22.71
CA GLY A 227 -1.46 -13.89 -21.68
C GLY A 227 -1.17 -13.37 -20.28
N ILE A 228 -1.20 -12.06 -20.04
CA ILE A 228 -0.97 -11.45 -18.74
C ILE A 228 -2.30 -10.98 -18.15
N ASP A 229 -2.75 -11.64 -17.10
CA ASP A 229 -3.96 -11.27 -16.38
C ASP A 229 -3.62 -10.27 -15.27
N ALA A 230 -3.84 -8.98 -15.57
CA ALA A 230 -3.46 -7.87 -14.69
C ALA A 230 -4.66 -7.32 -13.91
N TYR A 231 -4.43 -7.07 -12.63
CA TYR A 231 -5.37 -6.46 -11.68
C TYR A 231 -4.77 -5.19 -11.10
N GLN A 232 -5.61 -4.21 -10.75
CA GLN A 232 -5.13 -2.97 -10.17
C GLN A 232 -5.39 -2.91 -8.67
N CYS A 233 -4.54 -2.14 -7.96
CA CYS A 233 -4.78 -1.72 -6.60
C CYS A 233 -4.61 -0.22 -6.44
N TYR A 234 -5.30 0.34 -5.45
CA TYR A 234 -5.13 1.70 -4.98
C TYR A 234 -4.57 1.67 -3.56
N ALA A 235 -3.39 2.26 -3.39
CA ALA A 235 -2.68 2.30 -2.12
C ALA A 235 -1.95 3.64 -1.95
N THR A 236 -1.70 4.04 -0.71
CA THR A 236 -0.84 5.19 -0.37
C THR A 236 0.20 4.79 0.65
N ALA A 237 1.28 5.55 0.74
CA ALA A 237 2.33 5.33 1.73
C ALA A 237 1.80 5.49 3.17
N ASP A 238 0.84 6.40 3.38
CA ASP A 238 0.27 6.70 4.70
C ASP A 238 -0.67 5.59 5.20
N LEU A 239 -1.55 5.07 4.31
CA LEU A 239 -2.63 4.16 4.67
C LEU A 239 -2.38 2.71 4.25
N GLY A 240 -1.45 2.49 3.32
CA GLY A 240 -1.31 1.20 2.68
C GLY A 240 -2.43 0.93 1.67
N LEU A 241 -2.91 -0.30 1.59
CA LEU A 241 -4.00 -0.70 0.70
C LEU A 241 -5.30 0.03 1.06
N ILE A 242 -5.92 0.66 0.08
CA ILE A 242 -7.23 1.30 0.20
C ILE A 242 -8.27 0.47 -0.53
N ALA A 243 -7.97 0.05 -1.76
CA ALA A 243 -8.89 -0.74 -2.57
C ALA A 243 -8.13 -1.56 -3.61
N TYR A 244 -8.74 -2.63 -4.07
CA TYR A 244 -8.17 -3.55 -5.04
C TYR A 244 -9.24 -4.18 -5.93
N GLU A 245 -8.82 -4.59 -7.11
CA GLU A 245 -9.67 -5.26 -8.08
C GLU A 245 -9.78 -6.76 -7.76
N THR A 246 -10.93 -7.33 -8.08
CA THR A 246 -11.19 -8.78 -7.98
C THR A 246 -11.51 -9.34 -9.36
N SER A 247 -11.72 -10.65 -9.44
CA SER A 247 -12.11 -11.33 -10.68
C SER A 247 -13.44 -10.84 -11.28
N ALA A 248 -14.29 -10.18 -10.48
CA ALA A 248 -15.52 -9.56 -10.97
C ALA A 248 -15.29 -8.41 -11.92
N ARG A 249 -14.17 -7.68 -11.76
CA ARG A 249 -13.75 -6.51 -12.59
C ARG A 249 -14.81 -5.40 -12.70
N GLU A 250 -15.64 -5.29 -11.67
CA GLU A 250 -16.75 -4.30 -11.56
C GLU A 250 -16.41 -3.18 -10.56
N GLY A 251 -15.20 -2.63 -10.68
CA GLY A 251 -14.68 -1.62 -9.78
C GLY A 251 -13.67 -2.18 -8.79
N LEU A 252 -13.43 -1.44 -7.69
CA LEU A 252 -12.48 -1.81 -6.65
C LEU A 252 -13.20 -2.14 -5.35
N VAL A 253 -12.83 -3.26 -4.75
CA VAL A 253 -13.27 -3.64 -3.39
C VAL A 253 -12.42 -2.86 -2.37
N LEU A 254 -13.07 -2.24 -1.39
CA LEU A 254 -12.38 -1.53 -0.31
C LEU A 254 -11.70 -2.50 0.65
N ASP A 255 -10.50 -2.16 1.10
CA ASP A 255 -9.82 -2.89 2.18
C ASP A 255 -10.66 -2.88 3.46
N GLU A 256 -10.65 -3.98 4.19
CA GLU A 256 -11.46 -4.22 5.37
C GLU A 256 -11.14 -3.30 6.56
N GLY A 257 -9.98 -2.66 6.55
CA GLY A 257 -9.54 -1.72 7.60
C GLY A 257 -9.71 -0.24 7.24
N VAL A 258 -10.36 0.08 6.09
CA VAL A 258 -10.46 1.45 5.58
C VAL A 258 -11.91 1.88 5.43
N ILE A 259 -12.22 3.09 5.89
CA ILE A 259 -13.48 3.78 5.64
C ILE A 259 -13.21 4.82 4.55
N VAL A 260 -13.96 4.76 3.45
CA VAL A 260 -13.91 5.76 2.37
C VAL A 260 -15.21 6.55 2.40
N GLU A 261 -15.08 7.87 2.35
CA GLU A 261 -16.19 8.83 2.22
C GLU A 261 -15.95 9.69 0.98
N ILE A 262 -17.01 9.98 0.22
CA ILE A 262 -16.99 10.73 -1.05
C ILE A 262 -17.82 11.99 -0.90
#